data_996b7d73aafe03838b463eb2577b5529
#
_entry.id   996b7d73aafe03838b463eb2577b5529
#
_cell.length_a   1.000
_cell.length_b   1.000
_cell.length_c   1.000
_cell.angle_alpha   90.00
_cell.angle_beta   90.00
_cell.angle_gamma   90.00
#
_symmetry.space_group_name_H-M   'P 1'
#
loop_
_entity.id
_entity.type
_entity.pdbx_description
1 polymer ?
#
loop_
_entity_poly.entity_id
_entity_poly.type
_entity_poly.pdbx_seq_one_letter_code
_entity_poly.pdbx_strand_id
1 'polypeptide(L)'
;SGSTGIIGAADTNFILRRKRSGNAAMLLVSGRDVEYQELTLQFNDLVWELVERKNSEDIHKAELPKFLFRVVDFMECRTEWVGTATELLTEMKEQEVTPNMVTKYLGQFAYEVLEPLGIEYRTKRTGKSRLIKFLRRDGDDANDVGIAI
;
A
#
# COMPACT_ATOMS: atom_id res chain seq x y z
N SER A 1 17.08 15.70 -24.56
CA SER A 1 17.84 14.46 -24.24
C SER A 1 19.02 14.64 -23.29
N GLY A 2 19.32 15.84 -22.81
CA GLY A 2 20.48 16.10 -21.92
C GLY A 2 20.31 15.73 -20.45
N SER A 3 19.10 15.61 -19.96
CA SER A 3 18.84 15.35 -18.52
C SER A 3 19.10 13.89 -18.08
N THR A 4 18.92 12.94 -18.98
CA THR A 4 19.09 11.52 -18.65
C THR A 4 20.56 11.14 -18.41
N GLY A 5 21.50 11.78 -19.13
CA GLY A 5 22.94 11.56 -18.97
C GLY A 5 23.49 12.08 -17.61
N ILE A 6 22.97 13.21 -17.14
CA ILE A 6 23.40 13.80 -15.85
C ILE A 6 22.93 12.95 -14.68
N ILE A 7 21.66 12.51 -14.72
CA ILE A 7 21.08 11.65 -13.67
C ILE A 7 21.80 10.29 -13.60
N GLY A 8 22.19 9.73 -14.73
CA GLY A 8 22.89 8.44 -14.77
C GLY A 8 24.34 8.48 -14.30
N ALA A 9 24.98 9.66 -14.25
CA ALA A 9 26.36 9.84 -13.83
C ALA A 9 26.51 10.26 -12.36
N ALA A 10 25.43 10.69 -11.72
CA ALA A 10 25.45 11.13 -10.34
C ALA A 10 25.14 9.97 -9.37
N ASP A 11 25.90 9.85 -8.30
CA ASP A 11 25.67 8.86 -7.24
C ASP A 11 24.43 9.20 -6.40
N THR A 12 24.12 10.48 -6.26
CA THR A 12 22.92 10.96 -5.56
C THR A 12 22.32 12.14 -6.30
N ASN A 13 21.00 12.13 -6.43
CA ASN A 13 20.22 13.19 -7.08
C ASN A 13 19.29 13.87 -6.07
N PHE A 14 19.28 15.19 -6.08
CA PHE A 14 18.37 16.04 -5.32
C PHE A 14 17.49 16.83 -6.29
N ILE A 15 16.19 16.67 -6.21
CA ILE A 15 15.23 17.41 -7.05
C ILE A 15 14.34 18.24 -6.13
N LEU A 16 14.54 19.57 -6.14
CA LEU A 16 13.70 20.49 -5.39
C LEU A 16 12.53 20.94 -6.27
N ARG A 17 11.31 20.67 -5.82
CA ARG A 17 10.07 21.13 -6.44
C ARG A 17 9.39 22.17 -5.55
N ARG A 18 9.22 23.38 -6.04
CA ARG A 18 8.52 24.47 -5.34
C ARG A 18 7.41 25.01 -6.20
N LYS A 19 6.22 25.24 -5.61
CA LYS A 19 5.17 26.03 -6.26
C LYS A 19 5.55 27.51 -6.21
N ARG A 20 5.25 28.26 -7.27
CA ARG A 20 5.55 29.73 -7.33
C ARG A 20 4.85 30.52 -6.23
N SER A 21 3.65 30.10 -5.85
CA SER A 21 2.88 30.69 -4.76
C SER A 21 2.86 29.73 -3.58
N GLY A 22 3.54 30.06 -2.50
CA GLY A 22 3.53 29.27 -1.26
C GLY A 22 4.90 29.11 -0.62
N ASN A 23 4.87 28.74 0.64
CA ASN A 23 6.06 28.55 1.49
C ASN A 23 6.49 27.08 1.59
N ALA A 24 5.88 26.18 0.81
CA ALA A 24 6.19 24.75 0.82
C ALA A 24 7.04 24.33 -0.39
N ALA A 25 7.96 23.45 -0.18
CA ALA A 25 8.74 22.77 -1.21
C ALA A 25 8.84 21.28 -0.92
N MET A 26 9.03 20.48 -1.96
CA MET A 26 9.31 19.07 -1.87
C MET A 26 10.71 18.79 -2.39
N LEU A 27 11.55 18.17 -1.59
CA LEU A 27 12.87 17.71 -1.98
C LEU A 27 12.82 16.19 -2.16
N LEU A 28 13.02 15.74 -3.41
CA LEU A 28 13.15 14.33 -3.74
C LEU A 28 14.62 13.96 -3.69
N VAL A 29 14.95 12.91 -2.97
CA VAL A 29 16.31 12.36 -2.84
C VAL A 29 16.30 10.96 -3.41
N SER A 30 17.22 10.67 -4.34
CA SER A 30 17.42 9.34 -4.89
C SER A 30 18.89 9.13 -5.25
N GLY A 31 19.39 7.90 -5.10
CA GLY A 31 20.77 7.61 -5.43
C GLY A 31 21.06 6.12 -5.46
N ARG A 32 22.31 5.78 -5.78
CA ARG A 32 22.77 4.38 -5.83
C ARG A 32 22.83 3.78 -4.42
N ASP A 33 23.35 4.54 -3.45
CA ASP A 33 23.54 4.12 -2.07
C ASP A 33 22.63 4.89 -1.10
N VAL A 34 21.65 5.62 -1.63
CA VAL A 34 20.68 6.40 -0.86
C VAL A 34 19.28 5.94 -1.20
N GLU A 35 18.56 5.49 -0.19
CA GLU A 35 17.15 5.14 -0.34
C GLU A 35 16.32 6.33 -0.82
N TYR A 36 15.34 6.07 -1.70
CA TYR A 36 14.43 7.11 -2.18
C TYR A 36 13.65 7.73 -1.00
N GLN A 37 13.65 9.05 -0.96
CA GLN A 37 12.97 9.82 0.08
C GLN A 37 12.29 11.04 -0.50
N GLU A 38 11.14 11.38 0.08
CA GLU A 38 10.43 12.64 -0.15
C GLU A 38 10.44 13.46 1.14
N LEU A 39 11.04 14.64 1.08
CA LEU A 39 11.14 15.58 2.19
C LEU A 39 10.23 16.77 1.92
N THR A 40 9.21 16.97 2.75
CA THR A 40 8.37 18.16 2.71
C THR A 40 9.03 19.25 3.54
N LEU A 41 9.34 20.36 2.89
CA LEU A 41 9.98 21.52 3.51
C LEU A 41 9.00 22.67 3.55
N GLN A 42 9.06 23.47 4.61
CA GLN A 42 8.32 24.73 4.76
C GLN A 42 9.29 25.88 5.02
N PHE A 43 9.07 26.99 4.36
CA PHE A 43 9.88 28.19 4.52
C PHE A 43 9.24 29.11 5.56
N ASN A 44 9.91 29.22 6.71
CA ASN A 44 9.52 30.08 7.83
C ASN A 44 10.72 30.92 8.26
N ASP A 45 10.51 32.19 8.52
CA ASP A 45 11.54 33.13 9.07
C ASP A 45 12.90 33.05 8.35
N LEU A 46 12.88 33.01 7.00
CA LEU A 46 14.06 32.91 6.13
C LEU A 46 14.83 31.59 6.20
N VAL A 47 14.25 30.56 6.81
CA VAL A 47 14.84 29.21 6.93
C VAL A 47 13.89 28.17 6.36
N TRP A 48 14.44 27.12 5.74
CA TRP A 48 13.70 25.94 5.34
C TRP A 48 13.68 24.93 6.49
N GLU A 49 12.50 24.59 6.94
CA GLU A 49 12.28 23.62 8.00
C GLU A 49 11.75 22.31 7.39
N LEU A 50 12.28 21.18 7.86
CA LEU A 50 11.76 19.87 7.51
C LEU A 50 10.46 19.60 8.29
N VAL A 51 9.35 19.45 7.55
CA VAL A 51 8.01 19.20 8.13
C VAL A 51 7.69 17.71 8.13
N GLU A 52 8.03 17.01 7.06
CA GLU A 52 7.72 15.59 6.88
C GLU A 52 8.81 14.89 6.07
N ARG A 53 9.08 13.66 6.43
CA ARG A 53 9.96 12.76 5.69
C ARG A 53 9.20 11.46 5.39
N LYS A 54 9.17 11.07 4.13
CA LYS A 54 8.62 9.78 3.67
C LYS A 54 9.73 8.99 3.00
N ASN A 55 9.90 7.75 3.39
CA ASN A 55 10.74 6.79 2.70
C ASN A 55 9.93 5.99 1.67
N SER A 56 10.58 5.09 0.93
CA SER A 56 9.93 4.25 -0.07
C SER A 56 8.79 3.42 0.50
N GLU A 57 8.94 2.90 1.71
CA GLU A 57 7.91 2.09 2.38
C GLU A 57 6.69 2.92 2.77
N ASP A 58 6.90 4.13 3.29
CA ASP A 58 5.80 5.04 3.67
C ASP A 58 4.99 5.47 2.45
N ILE A 59 5.69 5.75 1.34
CA ILE A 59 5.07 6.12 0.07
C ILE A 59 4.26 4.93 -0.47
N HIS A 60 4.86 3.74 -0.48
CA HIS A 60 4.20 2.53 -0.94
C HIS A 60 2.95 2.21 -0.10
N LYS A 61 3.05 2.29 1.24
CA LYS A 61 1.89 2.12 2.12
C LYS A 61 0.78 3.14 1.87
N ALA A 62 1.14 4.40 1.57
CA ALA A 62 0.16 5.44 1.25
C ALA A 62 -0.52 5.24 -0.12
N GLU A 63 0.11 4.52 -1.04
CA GLU A 63 -0.43 4.17 -2.36
C GLU A 63 -1.33 2.93 -2.33
N LEU A 64 -1.28 2.13 -1.26
CA LEU A 64 -2.12 0.94 -1.14
C LEU A 64 -3.62 1.31 -1.14
N PRO A 65 -4.45 0.54 -1.87
CA PRO A 65 -5.88 0.82 -1.93
C PRO A 65 -6.54 0.74 -0.55
N LYS A 66 -7.17 1.82 -0.11
CA LYS A 66 -7.89 1.89 1.18
C LYS A 66 -8.96 0.80 1.32
N PHE A 67 -9.50 0.33 0.19
CA PHE A 67 -10.43 -0.78 0.14
C PHE A 67 -9.92 -2.04 0.85
N LEU A 68 -8.64 -2.37 0.74
CA LEU A 68 -8.07 -3.55 1.38
C LEU A 68 -8.07 -3.46 2.91
N PHE A 69 -7.85 -2.29 3.46
CA PHE A 69 -7.95 -2.09 4.91
C PHE A 69 -9.40 -2.22 5.39
N ARG A 70 -10.38 -1.77 4.59
CA ARG A 70 -11.81 -2.01 4.87
C ARG A 70 -12.18 -3.49 4.79
N VAL A 71 -11.51 -4.29 3.94
CA VAL A 71 -11.66 -5.75 3.94
C VAL A 71 -11.12 -6.35 5.23
N VAL A 72 -10.01 -5.84 5.78
CA VAL A 72 -9.49 -6.26 7.09
C VAL A 72 -10.51 -6.02 8.18
N ASP A 73 -11.06 -4.78 8.27
CA ASP A 73 -12.10 -4.43 9.25
C ASP A 73 -13.36 -5.30 9.07
N PHE A 74 -13.77 -5.56 7.83
CA PHE A 74 -14.89 -6.44 7.52
C PHE A 74 -14.69 -7.88 8.01
N MET A 75 -13.45 -8.36 8.00
CA MET A 75 -13.08 -9.70 8.45
C MET A 75 -12.77 -9.77 9.95
N GLU A 76 -12.75 -8.65 10.68
CA GLU A 76 -12.42 -8.64 12.11
C GLU A 76 -13.32 -9.56 12.95
N CYS A 77 -14.62 -9.56 12.64
CA CYS A 77 -15.63 -10.37 13.33
C CYS A 77 -16.02 -11.64 12.56
N ARG A 78 -15.24 -12.05 11.56
CA ARG A 78 -15.53 -13.20 10.71
C ARG A 78 -14.33 -14.12 10.62
N THR A 79 -14.58 -15.42 10.68
CA THR A 79 -13.55 -16.46 10.46
C THR A 79 -13.44 -16.83 8.98
N GLU A 80 -14.55 -16.75 8.26
CA GLU A 80 -14.61 -17.07 6.83
C GLU A 80 -15.65 -16.17 6.12
N TRP A 81 -15.37 -15.84 4.88
CA TRP A 81 -16.33 -15.24 3.96
C TRP A 81 -16.15 -15.78 2.54
N VAL A 82 -17.26 -16.07 1.85
CA VAL A 82 -17.27 -16.57 0.47
C VAL A 82 -18.37 -15.86 -0.30
N GLY A 83 -18.02 -15.28 -1.43
CA GLY A 83 -18.99 -14.61 -2.32
C GLY A 83 -18.35 -14.04 -3.57
N THR A 84 -19.11 -13.35 -4.36
CA THR A 84 -18.66 -12.60 -5.54
C THR A 84 -18.17 -11.20 -5.14
N ALA A 85 -17.43 -10.53 -6.02
CA ALA A 85 -17.02 -9.16 -5.80
C ALA A 85 -18.21 -8.20 -5.57
N THR A 86 -19.33 -8.43 -6.23
CA THR A 86 -20.54 -7.64 -6.05
C THR A 86 -21.18 -7.85 -4.68
N GLU A 87 -21.25 -9.09 -4.22
CA GLU A 87 -21.76 -9.43 -2.89
C GLU A 87 -20.88 -8.83 -1.81
N LEU A 88 -19.54 -8.89 -1.97
CA LEU A 88 -18.60 -8.27 -1.05
C LEU A 88 -18.86 -6.77 -0.88
N LEU A 89 -18.96 -6.05 -2.01
CA LEU A 89 -19.23 -4.61 -1.99
C LEU A 89 -20.57 -4.27 -1.34
N THR A 90 -21.59 -5.10 -1.58
CA THR A 90 -22.93 -4.93 -1.01
C THR A 90 -22.90 -5.10 0.51
N GLU A 91 -22.25 -6.16 1.00
CA GLU A 91 -22.15 -6.43 2.44
C GLU A 91 -21.29 -5.40 3.17
N MET A 92 -20.21 -4.93 2.54
CA MET A 92 -19.36 -3.87 3.05
C MET A 92 -20.00 -2.47 2.94
N LYS A 93 -21.13 -2.34 2.23
CA LYS A 93 -21.76 -1.06 1.87
C LYS A 93 -20.80 -0.11 1.15
N GLU A 94 -19.95 -0.67 0.32
CA GLU A 94 -18.93 0.05 -0.43
C GLU A 94 -19.52 0.62 -1.72
N GLN A 95 -19.30 1.92 -1.97
CA GLN A 95 -19.84 2.61 -3.16
C GLN A 95 -18.77 3.19 -4.08
N GLU A 96 -17.55 3.35 -3.58
CA GLU A 96 -16.46 3.98 -4.34
C GLU A 96 -15.69 2.99 -5.21
N VAL A 97 -15.83 1.69 -4.96
CA VAL A 97 -15.07 0.62 -5.62
C VAL A 97 -15.99 -0.23 -6.48
N THR A 98 -15.60 -0.50 -7.71
CA THR A 98 -16.34 -1.38 -8.61
C THR A 98 -15.89 -2.84 -8.46
N PRO A 99 -16.73 -3.86 -8.86
CA PRO A 99 -16.34 -5.27 -8.80
C PRO A 99 -15.04 -5.60 -9.55
N ASN A 100 -14.78 -4.90 -10.65
CA ASN A 100 -13.52 -5.06 -11.39
C ASN A 100 -12.31 -4.55 -10.61
N MET A 101 -12.47 -3.42 -9.91
CA MET A 101 -11.43 -2.88 -9.03
C MET A 101 -11.16 -3.80 -7.85
N VAL A 102 -12.19 -4.40 -7.24
CA VAL A 102 -12.04 -5.42 -6.18
C VAL A 102 -11.12 -6.54 -6.65
N THR A 103 -11.44 -7.12 -7.81
CA THR A 103 -10.63 -8.23 -8.37
C THR A 103 -9.19 -7.80 -8.64
N LYS A 104 -8.99 -6.59 -9.17
CA LYS A 104 -7.67 -6.02 -9.44
C LYS A 104 -6.87 -5.80 -8.15
N TYR A 105 -7.46 -5.13 -7.16
CA TYR A 105 -6.79 -4.82 -5.89
C TYR A 105 -6.43 -6.08 -5.10
N LEU A 106 -7.37 -7.03 -5.00
CA LEU A 106 -7.10 -8.31 -4.36
C LEU A 106 -6.02 -9.11 -5.09
N GLY A 107 -6.06 -9.14 -6.42
CA GLY A 107 -5.04 -9.85 -7.21
C GLY A 107 -3.63 -9.24 -7.09
N GLN A 108 -3.52 -7.94 -6.86
CA GLN A 108 -2.23 -7.24 -6.78
C GLN A 108 -1.68 -7.13 -5.36
N PHE A 109 -2.53 -6.91 -4.36
CA PHE A 109 -2.10 -6.47 -3.04
C PHE A 109 -2.60 -7.35 -1.88
N ALA A 110 -3.43 -8.38 -2.14
CA ALA A 110 -3.97 -9.21 -1.06
C ALA A 110 -2.86 -9.90 -0.25
N TYR A 111 -1.83 -10.41 -0.92
CA TYR A 111 -0.68 -11.04 -0.28
C TYR A 111 0.07 -10.07 0.64
N GLU A 112 0.20 -8.82 0.22
CA GLU A 112 0.95 -7.80 0.96
C GLU A 112 0.17 -7.24 2.15
N VAL A 113 -1.15 -7.04 1.99
CA VAL A 113 -1.98 -6.36 3.01
C VAL A 113 -2.73 -7.34 3.90
N LEU A 114 -3.33 -8.39 3.33
CA LEU A 114 -4.22 -9.30 4.07
C LEU A 114 -3.46 -10.42 4.76
N GLU A 115 -2.47 -11.01 4.11
CA GLU A 115 -1.77 -12.18 4.65
C GLU A 115 -0.98 -11.89 5.93
N PRO A 116 -0.25 -10.75 6.06
CA PRO A 116 0.41 -10.39 7.32
C PRO A 116 -0.55 -10.19 8.48
N LEU A 117 -1.84 -9.91 8.18
CA LEU A 117 -2.91 -9.75 9.17
C LEU A 117 -3.71 -11.04 9.40
N GLY A 118 -3.19 -12.18 8.92
CA GLY A 118 -3.79 -13.48 9.12
C GLY A 118 -5.01 -13.76 8.24
N ILE A 119 -5.24 -12.98 7.18
CA ILE A 119 -6.38 -13.17 6.27
C ILE A 119 -5.87 -13.77 4.97
N GLU A 120 -6.17 -15.05 4.76
CA GLU A 120 -5.85 -15.75 3.53
C GLU A 120 -6.89 -15.42 2.45
N TYR A 121 -6.42 -15.06 1.26
CA TYR A 121 -7.24 -14.78 0.09
C TYR A 121 -7.12 -15.88 -0.95
N ARG A 122 -8.25 -16.42 -1.38
CA ARG A 122 -8.34 -17.39 -2.48
C ARG A 122 -9.41 -17.00 -3.48
N THR A 123 -9.22 -17.34 -4.75
CA THR A 123 -10.25 -17.22 -5.78
C THR A 123 -10.53 -18.55 -6.44
N LYS A 124 -11.79 -18.79 -6.76
CA LYS A 124 -12.22 -19.94 -7.56
C LYS A 124 -13.12 -19.46 -8.70
N ARG A 125 -12.78 -19.82 -9.92
CA ARG A 125 -13.63 -19.53 -11.07
C ARG A 125 -14.65 -20.66 -11.21
N THR A 126 -15.92 -20.33 -11.13
CA THR A 126 -17.03 -21.19 -11.54
C THR A 126 -17.46 -20.78 -12.94
N GLY A 127 -18.16 -21.62 -13.69
CA GLY A 127 -18.50 -21.36 -15.09
C GLY A 127 -19.17 -20.01 -15.40
N LYS A 128 -19.82 -19.38 -14.39
CA LYS A 128 -20.54 -18.11 -14.53
C LYS A 128 -19.97 -16.96 -13.74
N SER A 129 -19.18 -17.21 -12.68
CA SER A 129 -18.70 -16.17 -11.77
C SER A 129 -17.34 -16.51 -11.18
N ARG A 130 -16.65 -15.49 -10.67
CA ARG A 130 -15.44 -15.65 -9.85
C ARG A 130 -15.83 -15.47 -8.39
N LEU A 131 -15.65 -16.54 -7.61
CA LEU A 131 -15.83 -16.51 -6.16
C LEU A 131 -14.53 -16.08 -5.48
N ILE A 132 -14.69 -15.23 -4.49
CA ILE A 132 -13.65 -14.77 -3.58
C ILE A 132 -13.90 -15.49 -2.27
N LYS A 133 -12.82 -15.99 -1.68
CA LYS A 133 -12.84 -16.61 -0.35
C LYS A 133 -11.79 -15.91 0.51
N PHE A 134 -12.23 -15.45 1.69
CA PHE A 134 -11.35 -15.01 2.76
C PHE A 134 -11.44 -16.02 3.91
N LEU A 135 -10.29 -16.36 4.47
CA LEU A 135 -10.15 -17.20 5.67
C LEU A 135 -9.27 -16.45 6.66
N ARG A 136 -9.78 -16.22 7.86
CA ARG A 136 -8.96 -15.68 8.95
C ARG A 136 -8.32 -16.84 9.68
N ARG A 137 -7.00 -16.81 9.81
CA ARG A 137 -6.25 -17.71 10.68
C ARG A 137 -6.35 -17.15 12.09
N ASP A 138 -7.03 -17.86 12.97
CA ASP A 138 -6.97 -17.54 14.39
C ASP A 138 -5.53 -17.76 14.87
N GLY A 139 -5.00 -16.81 15.65
CA GLY A 139 -3.58 -16.71 16.01
C GLY A 139 -3.02 -17.81 16.92
N ASP A 140 -3.56 -19.02 16.91
CA ASP A 140 -3.10 -20.13 17.74
C ASP A 140 -2.04 -21.04 17.07
N ASP A 141 -1.72 -20.84 15.80
CA ASP A 141 -0.69 -21.67 15.12
C ASP A 141 0.73 -21.06 15.13
N ALA A 142 0.97 -20.01 15.92
CA ALA A 142 2.31 -19.40 16.04
C ALA A 142 3.21 -20.10 17.07
N ASN A 143 2.84 -21.25 17.63
CA ASN A 143 3.58 -21.92 18.71
C ASN A 143 3.88 -23.39 18.49
N ASP A 144 4.09 -23.81 17.23
CA ASP A 144 4.73 -25.12 16.99
C ASP A 144 6.06 -24.97 16.23
N VAL A 145 6.95 -24.16 16.78
CA VAL A 145 8.37 -24.37 16.56
C VAL A 145 8.82 -25.30 17.69
N GLY A 146 8.66 -26.59 17.47
CA GLY A 146 9.22 -27.62 18.33
C GLY A 146 10.70 -27.36 18.55
N ILE A 147 11.03 -26.90 19.75
CA ILE A 147 12.39 -26.95 20.25
C ILE A 147 12.66 -28.44 20.49
N ALA A 148 13.24 -29.08 19.48
CA ALA A 148 13.86 -30.38 19.69
C ALA A 148 15.14 -30.15 20.50
N ILE A 149 15.12 -30.60 21.71
CA ILE A 149 16.32 -30.75 22.53
C ILE A 149 17.02 -32.03 22.07
#